data_43a8c7558b9a9b0c392dfc547ae9aa92
#
_entry.id   43a8c7558b9a9b0c392dfc547ae9aa92
#
_cell.length_a   1.000
_cell.length_b   1.000
_cell.length_c   1.000
_cell.angle_alpha   90.00
_cell.angle_beta   90.00
_cell.angle_gamma   90.00
#
_symmetry.space_group_name_H-M   'P 1'
#
loop_
_entity.id
_entity.type
_entity.pdbx_description
1 polymer ?
#
loop_
_entity_poly.entity_id
_entity_poly.type
_entity_poly.pdbx_seq_one_letter_code
_entity_poly.pdbx_strand_id
1 'polypeptide(L)'
;MEKTKFGYKEINQKDKPSKVNQVFTSVSNRYDLMNDIMSFGLHRFWKKQFLRLCNLSNKKNVLDVACGTGDIALAIKKQKSSINLTCLDPNKEMIEICKQKFLNSGITDMIYENSGIEDFKLSSNKYDLVTLAFGFRNFTNHEKGLRNIYDCLEPGGLFLLMDFKKPRNEIYS
;
A
#
# COMPACT_ATOMS: atom_id res chain seq x y z
N MET A 1 1.82 29.01 2.71
CA MET A 1 2.03 27.67 2.12
C MET A 1 1.85 26.65 3.22
N GLU A 2 1.02 25.66 2.99
CA GLU A 2 0.77 24.60 3.97
C GLU A 2 2.02 23.73 4.15
N LYS A 3 2.41 23.50 5.41
CA LYS A 3 3.55 22.68 5.79
C LYS A 3 3.08 21.29 6.21
N THR A 4 3.89 20.27 5.94
CA THR A 4 3.65 18.89 6.35
C THR A 4 4.92 18.26 6.90
N LYS A 5 4.77 17.24 7.75
CA LYS A 5 5.92 16.50 8.30
C LYS A 5 6.43 15.46 7.32
N PHE A 6 7.75 15.41 7.15
CA PHE A 6 8.48 14.37 6.43
C PHE A 6 9.62 13.89 7.33
N GLY A 7 9.43 12.75 7.99
CA GLY A 7 10.31 12.31 9.06
C GLY A 7 10.31 13.31 10.23
N TYR A 8 11.51 13.83 10.53
CA TYR A 8 11.72 14.85 11.59
C TYR A 8 11.73 16.29 11.05
N LYS A 9 11.56 16.49 9.74
CA LYS A 9 11.62 17.81 9.08
C LYS A 9 10.23 18.27 8.66
N GLU A 10 9.99 19.58 8.74
CA GLU A 10 8.86 20.23 8.09
C GLU A 10 9.22 20.59 6.66
N ILE A 11 8.34 20.26 5.73
CA ILE A 11 8.49 20.57 4.30
C ILE A 11 7.19 21.16 3.77
N ASN A 12 7.22 21.81 2.62
CA ASN A 12 5.99 22.20 1.94
C ASN A 12 5.19 20.96 1.54
N GLN A 13 3.87 21.03 1.70
CA GLN A 13 2.98 19.90 1.36
C GLN A 13 3.14 19.48 -0.11
N LYS A 14 3.35 20.43 -1.01
CA LYS A 14 3.58 20.16 -2.44
C LYS A 14 4.84 19.34 -2.74
N ASP A 15 5.86 19.43 -1.88
CA ASP A 15 7.14 18.75 -2.07
C ASP A 15 7.14 17.32 -1.50
N LYS A 16 6.14 16.99 -0.64
CA LYS A 16 6.08 15.69 0.03
C LYS A 16 6.05 14.51 -0.94
N PRO A 17 5.21 14.47 -2.00
CA PRO A 17 5.17 13.35 -2.92
C PRO A 17 6.52 13.09 -3.60
N SER A 18 7.19 14.15 -4.07
CA SER A 18 8.50 14.04 -4.72
C SER A 18 9.56 13.49 -3.78
N LYS A 19 9.63 13.99 -2.53
CA LYS A 19 10.60 13.51 -1.53
C LYS A 19 10.34 12.08 -1.08
N VAL A 20 9.08 11.71 -0.89
CA VAL A 20 8.69 10.33 -0.60
C VAL A 20 9.14 9.42 -1.74
N ASN A 21 8.84 9.80 -2.98
CA ASN A 21 9.21 9.04 -4.16
C ASN A 21 10.73 8.83 -4.26
N GLN A 22 11.53 9.90 -4.08
CA GLN A 22 13.01 9.81 -4.10
C GLN A 22 13.56 8.82 -3.08
N VAL A 23 13.03 8.82 -1.85
CA VAL A 23 13.46 7.85 -0.82
C VAL A 23 13.15 6.43 -1.26
N PHE A 24 11.93 6.16 -1.71
CA PHE A 24 11.54 4.81 -2.12
C PHE A 24 12.32 4.33 -3.36
N THR A 25 12.55 5.19 -4.34
CA THR A 25 13.42 4.87 -5.49
C THR A 25 14.84 4.49 -5.05
N SER A 26 15.42 5.22 -4.10
CA SER A 26 16.79 4.96 -3.65
C SER A 26 16.96 3.62 -2.92
N VAL A 27 15.91 3.10 -2.33
CA VAL A 27 15.94 1.85 -1.53
C VAL A 27 15.16 0.69 -2.17
N SER A 28 14.56 0.90 -3.34
CA SER A 28 13.61 -0.04 -3.95
C SER A 28 14.18 -1.46 -4.10
N ASN A 29 15.43 -1.59 -4.56
CA ASN A 29 16.10 -2.89 -4.75
C ASN A 29 16.43 -3.63 -3.43
N ARG A 30 16.43 -2.93 -2.29
CA ARG A 30 16.73 -3.48 -0.97
C ARG A 30 15.58 -3.28 0.02
N TYR A 31 14.43 -2.89 -0.48
CA TYR A 31 13.29 -2.49 0.35
C TYR A 31 12.84 -3.61 1.29
N ASP A 32 12.71 -4.82 0.77
CA ASP A 32 12.29 -5.98 1.57
C ASP A 32 13.35 -6.33 2.63
N LEU A 33 14.65 -6.29 2.27
CA LEU A 33 15.75 -6.50 3.21
C LEU A 33 15.81 -5.42 4.29
N MET A 34 15.61 -4.16 3.91
CA MET A 34 15.58 -3.05 4.87
C MET A 34 14.42 -3.20 5.86
N ASN A 35 13.24 -3.61 5.40
CA ASN A 35 12.10 -3.87 6.26
C ASN A 35 12.36 -5.06 7.21
N ASP A 36 13.03 -6.13 6.73
CA ASP A 36 13.44 -7.26 7.57
C ASP A 36 14.37 -6.80 8.71
N ILE A 37 15.38 -6.01 8.39
CA ILE A 37 16.36 -5.52 9.37
C ILE A 37 15.71 -4.57 10.37
N MET A 38 14.94 -3.56 9.89
CA MET A 38 14.33 -2.54 10.75
C MET A 38 13.25 -3.09 11.68
N SER A 39 12.58 -4.17 11.30
CA SER A 39 11.51 -4.78 12.09
C SER A 39 11.92 -6.05 12.82
N PHE A 40 13.20 -6.46 12.75
CA PHE A 40 13.67 -7.78 13.25
C PHE A 40 12.78 -8.94 12.75
N GLY A 41 12.30 -8.85 11.49
CA GLY A 41 11.41 -9.83 10.88
C GLY A 41 9.95 -9.78 11.36
N LEU A 42 9.59 -8.94 12.32
CA LEU A 42 8.22 -8.84 12.85
C LEU A 42 7.21 -8.42 11.78
N HIS A 43 7.62 -7.68 10.76
CA HIS A 43 6.73 -7.28 9.67
C HIS A 43 6.15 -8.49 8.92
N ARG A 44 6.88 -9.61 8.84
CA ARG A 44 6.38 -10.87 8.23
C ARG A 44 5.23 -11.46 9.03
N PHE A 45 5.34 -11.42 10.37
CA PHE A 45 4.25 -11.84 11.25
C PHE A 45 3.01 -10.94 11.09
N TRP A 46 3.19 -9.62 11.07
CA TRP A 46 2.09 -8.68 10.88
C TRP A 46 1.43 -8.82 9.51
N LYS A 47 2.21 -8.99 8.45
CA LYS A 47 1.68 -9.29 7.10
C LYS A 47 0.85 -10.58 7.11
N LYS A 48 1.29 -11.63 7.81
CA LYS A 48 0.53 -12.89 7.93
C LYS A 48 -0.80 -12.70 8.68
N GLN A 49 -0.81 -11.94 9.76
CA GLN A 49 -2.04 -11.62 10.48
C GLN A 49 -2.98 -10.75 9.63
N PHE A 50 -2.43 -9.76 8.95
CA PHE A 50 -3.19 -8.89 8.04
C PHE A 50 -3.90 -9.70 6.94
N LEU A 51 -3.20 -10.65 6.32
CA LEU A 51 -3.78 -11.53 5.31
C LEU A 51 -4.91 -12.42 5.85
N ARG A 52 -4.85 -12.86 7.11
CA ARG A 52 -5.94 -13.61 7.75
C ARG A 52 -7.21 -12.75 7.87
N LEU A 53 -7.04 -11.45 8.17
CA LEU A 53 -8.16 -10.51 8.28
C LEU A 53 -8.79 -10.17 6.92
N CYS A 54 -8.08 -10.39 5.81
CA CYS A 54 -8.61 -10.16 4.46
C CYS A 54 -9.83 -11.03 4.13
N ASN A 55 -9.99 -12.19 4.80
CA ASN A 55 -11.10 -13.11 4.60
C ASN A 55 -11.40 -13.37 3.11
N LEU A 56 -10.40 -13.90 2.40
CA LEU A 56 -10.40 -13.98 0.93
C LEU A 56 -11.43 -14.93 0.32
N SER A 57 -12.09 -15.78 1.12
CA SER A 57 -13.00 -16.84 0.62
C SER A 57 -14.05 -16.32 -0.35
N ASN A 58 -14.68 -15.18 -0.03
CA ASN A 58 -15.75 -14.57 -0.83
C ASN A 58 -15.28 -13.32 -1.64
N LYS A 59 -13.98 -13.01 -1.65
CA LYS A 59 -13.44 -11.84 -2.36
C LYS A 59 -13.16 -12.18 -3.82
N LYS A 60 -13.48 -11.25 -4.73
CA LYS A 60 -13.31 -11.36 -6.17
C LYS A 60 -12.42 -10.25 -6.74
N ASN A 61 -12.66 -9.01 -6.32
CA ASN A 61 -11.98 -7.82 -6.83
C ASN A 61 -11.25 -7.12 -5.68
N VAL A 62 -9.93 -7.09 -5.73
CA VAL A 62 -9.09 -6.53 -4.67
C VAL A 62 -8.22 -5.40 -5.20
N LEU A 63 -8.15 -4.30 -4.46
CA LEU A 63 -7.21 -3.20 -4.69
C LEU A 63 -6.17 -3.17 -3.56
N ASP A 64 -4.90 -3.31 -3.92
CA ASP A 64 -3.78 -3.11 -2.98
C ASP A 64 -3.19 -1.71 -3.18
N VAL A 65 -3.47 -0.82 -2.24
CA VAL A 65 -3.09 0.61 -2.27
C VAL A 65 -1.72 0.78 -1.63
N ALA A 66 -0.85 1.57 -2.28
CA ALA A 66 0.55 1.71 -1.92
C ALA A 66 1.23 0.33 -1.82
N CYS A 67 1.04 -0.47 -2.88
CA CYS A 67 1.43 -1.87 -2.91
C CYS A 67 2.95 -2.08 -2.81
N GLY A 68 3.76 -1.06 -3.10
CA GLY A 68 5.21 -1.15 -3.10
C GLY A 68 5.70 -2.26 -4.04
N THR A 69 6.55 -3.14 -3.53
CA THR A 69 7.08 -4.30 -4.27
C THR A 69 6.06 -5.46 -4.41
N GLY A 70 4.82 -5.28 -3.95
CA GLY A 70 3.72 -6.22 -4.14
C GLY A 70 3.66 -7.42 -3.19
N ASP A 71 4.23 -7.32 -1.99
CA ASP A 71 4.28 -8.45 -1.06
C ASP A 71 2.89 -8.93 -0.59
N ILE A 72 2.01 -7.97 -0.21
CA ILE A 72 0.63 -8.28 0.21
C ILE A 72 -0.15 -8.81 -0.99
N ALA A 73 -0.07 -8.10 -2.11
CA ALA A 73 -0.72 -8.49 -3.35
C ALA A 73 -0.35 -9.91 -3.80
N LEU A 74 0.96 -10.24 -3.81
CA LEU A 74 1.43 -11.57 -4.18
C LEU A 74 0.94 -12.65 -3.22
N ALA A 75 0.93 -12.36 -1.92
CA ALA A 75 0.44 -13.30 -0.92
C ALA A 75 -1.08 -13.54 -1.05
N ILE A 76 -1.88 -12.51 -1.37
CA ILE A 76 -3.30 -12.62 -1.70
C ILE A 76 -3.48 -13.55 -2.92
N LYS A 77 -2.75 -13.29 -4.00
CA LYS A 77 -2.88 -14.05 -5.25
C LYS A 77 -2.45 -15.51 -5.10
N LYS A 78 -1.41 -15.78 -4.29
CA LYS A 78 -0.98 -17.15 -3.94
C LYS A 78 -2.02 -17.89 -3.10
N GLN A 79 -2.75 -17.19 -2.23
CA GLN A 79 -3.82 -17.78 -1.41
C GLN A 79 -5.08 -18.08 -2.22
N LYS A 80 -5.42 -17.20 -3.17
CA LYS A 80 -6.60 -17.33 -4.03
C LYS A 80 -6.31 -16.77 -5.42
N SER A 81 -5.90 -17.63 -6.34
CA SER A 81 -5.49 -17.26 -7.69
C SER A 81 -6.60 -16.62 -8.53
N SER A 82 -7.87 -16.94 -8.24
CA SER A 82 -9.03 -16.42 -8.97
C SER A 82 -9.40 -14.96 -8.67
N ILE A 83 -8.68 -14.29 -7.75
CA ILE A 83 -8.91 -12.87 -7.44
C ILE A 83 -8.43 -11.99 -8.60
N ASN A 84 -9.29 -11.07 -9.04
CA ASN A 84 -8.91 -9.93 -9.86
C ASN A 84 -8.20 -8.91 -8.97
N LEU A 85 -6.91 -8.76 -9.12
CA LEU A 85 -6.09 -7.93 -8.22
C LEU A 85 -5.49 -6.75 -8.97
N THR A 86 -5.70 -5.56 -8.44
CA THR A 86 -5.08 -4.31 -8.89
C THR A 86 -4.03 -3.86 -7.88
N CYS A 87 -2.81 -3.64 -8.33
CA CYS A 87 -1.71 -3.05 -7.57
C CYS A 87 -1.61 -1.57 -7.91
N LEU A 88 -1.76 -0.69 -6.91
CA LEU A 88 -1.68 0.76 -7.06
C LEU A 88 -0.52 1.31 -6.25
N ASP A 89 0.43 1.99 -6.92
CA ASP A 89 1.53 2.69 -6.24
C ASP A 89 1.98 3.92 -7.06
N PRO A 90 2.24 5.07 -6.43
CA PRO A 90 2.72 6.26 -7.14
C PRO A 90 4.18 6.14 -7.62
N ASN A 91 4.96 5.21 -7.08
CA ASN A 91 6.35 4.99 -7.44
C ASN A 91 6.47 3.97 -8.58
N LYS A 92 6.93 4.45 -9.74
CA LYS A 92 7.08 3.63 -10.94
C LYS A 92 8.05 2.46 -10.74
N GLU A 93 9.16 2.68 -10.06
CA GLU A 93 10.17 1.66 -9.79
C GLU A 93 9.60 0.54 -8.92
N MET A 94 8.77 0.87 -7.91
CA MET A 94 8.07 -0.11 -7.10
C MET A 94 7.12 -0.96 -7.94
N ILE A 95 6.34 -0.34 -8.83
CA ILE A 95 5.46 -1.06 -9.76
C ILE A 95 6.24 -2.01 -10.69
N GLU A 96 7.40 -1.58 -11.20
CA GLU A 96 8.21 -2.46 -12.05
C GLU A 96 8.79 -3.66 -11.27
N ILE A 97 9.26 -3.46 -10.04
CA ILE A 97 9.70 -4.56 -9.17
C ILE A 97 8.52 -5.49 -8.85
N CYS A 98 7.35 -4.93 -8.56
CA CYS A 98 6.13 -5.68 -8.33
C CYS A 98 5.81 -6.57 -9.54
N LYS A 99 5.79 -6.02 -10.76
CA LYS A 99 5.56 -6.77 -12.00
C LYS A 99 6.54 -7.93 -12.16
N GLN A 100 7.84 -7.67 -11.97
CA GLN A 100 8.87 -8.72 -12.09
C GLN A 100 8.66 -9.83 -11.04
N LYS A 101 8.30 -9.47 -9.81
CA LYS A 101 8.01 -10.44 -8.74
C LYS A 101 6.83 -11.35 -9.10
N PHE A 102 5.78 -10.82 -9.71
CA PHE A 102 4.63 -11.60 -10.17
C PHE A 102 4.97 -12.48 -11.35
N LEU A 103 5.68 -11.95 -12.37
CA LEU A 103 6.16 -12.71 -13.52
C LEU A 103 7.05 -13.88 -13.09
N ASN A 104 7.99 -13.66 -12.17
CA ASN A 104 8.85 -14.70 -11.62
C ASN A 104 8.07 -15.76 -10.82
N SER A 105 6.85 -15.44 -10.38
CA SER A 105 5.93 -16.35 -9.71
C SER A 105 4.94 -17.04 -10.68
N GLY A 106 5.07 -16.81 -11.99
CA GLY A 106 4.18 -17.38 -13.02
C GLY A 106 2.78 -16.74 -13.05
N ILE A 107 2.61 -15.54 -12.50
CA ILE A 107 1.33 -14.84 -12.43
C ILE A 107 1.36 -13.67 -13.42
N THR A 108 0.46 -13.68 -14.40
CA THR A 108 0.40 -12.68 -15.47
C THR A 108 -0.91 -11.90 -15.54
N ASP A 109 -1.94 -12.35 -14.83
CA ASP A 109 -3.30 -11.80 -14.83
C ASP A 109 -3.48 -10.71 -13.75
N MET A 110 -2.64 -9.68 -13.82
CA MET A 110 -2.61 -8.59 -12.85
C MET A 110 -2.83 -7.23 -13.50
N ILE A 111 -3.47 -6.32 -12.77
CA ILE A 111 -3.60 -4.92 -13.14
C ILE A 111 -2.61 -4.09 -12.31
N TYR A 112 -1.88 -3.21 -12.97
CA TYR A 112 -0.91 -2.33 -12.33
C TYR A 112 -1.21 -0.88 -12.69
N GLU A 113 -1.37 -0.04 -11.66
CA GLU A 113 -1.67 1.38 -11.79
C GLU A 113 -0.57 2.21 -11.14
N ASN A 114 0.13 3.01 -11.94
CA ASN A 114 1.14 3.92 -11.44
C ASN A 114 0.51 5.26 -11.07
N SER A 115 -0.17 5.30 -9.93
CA SER A 115 -0.84 6.48 -9.38
C SER A 115 -0.93 6.40 -7.86
N GLY A 116 -0.98 7.54 -7.19
CA GLY A 116 -1.40 7.61 -5.80
C GLY A 116 -2.92 7.50 -5.68
N ILE A 117 -3.42 6.95 -4.58
CA ILE A 117 -4.87 6.82 -4.34
C ILE A 117 -5.58 8.19 -4.36
N GLU A 118 -4.86 9.26 -3.99
CA GLU A 118 -5.40 10.63 -3.97
C GLU A 118 -5.74 11.14 -5.37
N ASP A 119 -5.10 10.59 -6.41
CA ASP A 119 -5.30 10.98 -7.82
C ASP A 119 -5.84 9.83 -8.68
N PHE A 120 -6.04 8.67 -8.06
CA PHE A 120 -6.59 7.49 -8.73
C PHE A 120 -8.03 7.75 -9.18
N LYS A 121 -8.27 7.53 -10.47
CA LYS A 121 -9.61 7.60 -11.04
C LYS A 121 -10.18 6.20 -11.15
N LEU A 122 -11.21 5.92 -10.36
CA LEU A 122 -11.91 4.66 -10.43
C LEU A 122 -12.50 4.49 -11.84
N SER A 123 -12.14 3.39 -12.50
CA SER A 123 -12.91 2.85 -13.60
C SER A 123 -14.24 2.27 -13.05
N SER A 124 -15.14 1.82 -13.90
CA SER A 124 -16.49 1.35 -13.50
C SER A 124 -16.53 0.22 -12.46
N ASN A 125 -15.41 -0.50 -12.26
CA ASN A 125 -15.36 -1.66 -11.37
C ASN A 125 -15.03 -1.26 -9.94
N LYS A 126 -15.89 -1.64 -9.00
CA LYS A 126 -15.66 -1.48 -7.57
C LYS A 126 -14.98 -2.73 -6.96
N TYR A 127 -14.36 -2.52 -5.81
CA TYR A 127 -13.60 -3.55 -5.11
C TYR A 127 -14.36 -4.05 -3.87
N ASP A 128 -14.35 -5.34 -3.66
CA ASP A 128 -14.91 -5.96 -2.45
C ASP A 128 -13.91 -6.02 -1.29
N LEU A 129 -12.63 -5.74 -1.58
CA LEU A 129 -11.57 -5.56 -0.60
C LEU A 129 -10.58 -4.51 -1.07
N VAL A 130 -10.26 -3.56 -0.20
CA VAL A 130 -9.14 -2.63 -0.37
C VAL A 130 -8.14 -2.87 0.77
N THR A 131 -6.89 -3.10 0.42
CA THR A 131 -5.78 -3.26 1.37
C THR A 131 -4.83 -2.07 1.31
N LEU A 132 -4.28 -1.68 2.46
CA LEU A 132 -3.27 -0.63 2.59
C LEU A 132 -2.34 -0.99 3.75
N ALA A 133 -1.13 -1.44 3.42
CA ALA A 133 -0.15 -1.85 4.42
C ALA A 133 1.09 -0.95 4.39
N PHE A 134 1.35 -0.25 5.51
CA PHE A 134 2.51 0.63 5.74
C PHE A 134 2.65 1.84 4.81
N GLY A 135 1.59 2.18 4.07
CA GLY A 135 1.58 3.28 3.11
C GLY A 135 0.86 4.55 3.58
N PHE A 136 -0.07 4.44 4.53
CA PHE A 136 -0.98 5.52 4.92
C PHE A 136 -0.26 6.80 5.39
N ARG A 137 0.80 6.66 6.19
CA ARG A 137 1.62 7.78 6.69
C ARG A 137 2.24 8.65 5.58
N ASN A 138 2.36 8.09 4.36
CA ASN A 138 2.95 8.77 3.21
C ASN A 138 1.95 9.61 2.42
N PHE A 139 0.66 9.46 2.67
CA PHE A 139 -0.37 10.26 2.00
C PHE A 139 -0.13 11.75 2.23
N THR A 140 -0.36 12.54 1.18
CA THR A 140 -0.26 13.99 1.25
C THR A 140 -1.54 14.59 1.83
N ASN A 141 -2.68 14.07 1.39
CA ASN A 141 -4.01 14.41 1.89
C ASN A 141 -4.74 13.13 2.31
N HIS A 142 -4.70 12.85 3.62
CA HIS A 142 -5.30 11.64 4.20
C HIS A 142 -6.81 11.57 3.98
N GLU A 143 -7.51 12.72 4.10
CA GLU A 143 -8.96 12.78 3.91
C GLU A 143 -9.34 12.42 2.47
N LYS A 144 -8.67 13.05 1.47
CA LYS A 144 -8.87 12.75 0.06
C LYS A 144 -8.60 11.28 -0.24
N GLY A 145 -7.48 10.75 0.28
CA GLY A 145 -7.12 9.36 0.09
C GLY A 145 -8.15 8.39 0.67
N LEU A 146 -8.63 8.64 1.89
CA LEU A 146 -9.67 7.81 2.52
C LEU A 146 -11.01 7.91 1.79
N ARG A 147 -11.38 9.10 1.31
CA ARG A 147 -12.59 9.30 0.50
C ARG A 147 -12.51 8.49 -0.80
N ASN A 148 -11.39 8.56 -1.51
CA ASN A 148 -11.20 7.81 -2.75
C ASN A 148 -11.20 6.28 -2.50
N ILE A 149 -10.62 5.83 -1.37
CA ILE A 149 -10.73 4.41 -0.95
C ILE A 149 -12.19 4.02 -0.73
N TYR A 150 -12.95 4.85 -0.02
CA TYR A 150 -14.38 4.61 0.22
C TYR A 150 -15.17 4.52 -1.11
N ASP A 151 -14.91 5.43 -2.04
CA ASP A 151 -15.55 5.46 -3.35
C ASP A 151 -15.18 4.24 -4.22
N CYS A 152 -13.99 3.66 -4.00
CA CYS A 152 -13.55 2.43 -4.67
C CYS A 152 -14.27 1.18 -4.15
N LEU A 153 -14.80 1.19 -2.94
CA LEU A 153 -15.46 0.03 -2.35
C LEU A 153 -16.87 -0.18 -2.90
N GLU A 154 -17.23 -1.44 -3.11
CA GLU A 154 -18.62 -1.81 -3.31
C GLU A 154 -19.41 -1.75 -1.99
N PRO A 155 -20.75 -1.68 -2.01
CA PRO A 155 -21.55 -1.78 -0.80
C PRO A 155 -21.25 -3.09 -0.04
N GLY A 156 -20.87 -2.97 1.24
CA GLY A 156 -20.42 -4.12 2.06
C GLY A 156 -18.96 -4.53 1.82
N GLY A 157 -18.22 -3.80 0.99
CA GLY A 157 -16.79 -3.98 0.79
C GLY A 157 -15.99 -3.71 2.06
N LEU A 158 -14.83 -4.33 2.18
CA LEU A 158 -13.95 -4.26 3.35
C LEU A 158 -12.72 -3.39 3.04
N PHE A 159 -12.41 -2.44 3.91
CA PHE A 159 -11.11 -1.75 3.93
C PHE A 159 -10.26 -2.23 5.10
N LEU A 160 -9.06 -2.70 4.81
CA LEU A 160 -8.06 -3.08 5.81
C LEU A 160 -6.85 -2.16 5.74
N LEU A 161 -6.56 -1.50 6.86
CA LEU A 161 -5.41 -0.64 7.04
C LEU A 161 -4.47 -1.21 8.10
N MET A 162 -3.19 -1.31 7.77
CA MET A 162 -2.12 -1.61 8.71
C MET A 162 -1.02 -0.56 8.56
N ASP A 163 -0.74 0.19 9.64
CA ASP A 163 0.38 1.15 9.65
C ASP A 163 0.92 1.35 11.08
N PHE A 164 2.12 1.91 11.18
CA PHE A 164 2.74 2.25 12.46
C PHE A 164 2.17 3.54 13.02
N LYS A 165 1.79 3.51 14.31
CA LYS A 165 1.42 4.70 15.06
C LYS A 165 2.60 5.13 15.93
N LYS A 166 2.92 6.43 15.96
CA LYS A 166 3.84 6.95 16.99
C LYS A 166 3.21 6.73 18.34
N PRO A 167 3.95 6.19 19.35
CA PRO A 167 3.45 6.15 20.72
C PRO A 167 3.10 7.59 21.16
N ARG A 168 1.96 7.77 21.83
CA ARG A 168 1.68 9.00 22.54
C ARG A 168 2.71 9.09 23.68
N ASN A 169 3.51 10.15 23.67
CA ASN A 169 4.41 10.47 24.77
C ASN A 169 3.58 10.99 25.96
N GLU A 170 2.81 10.15 26.62
CA GLU A 170 2.08 10.44 27.86
C GLU A 170 2.81 9.89 29.11
N ILE A 171 4.13 9.58 29.01
CA ILE A 171 4.88 9.01 30.15
C ILE A 171 5.79 10.06 30.82
N TYR A 172 5.74 11.33 30.45
CA TYR A 172 6.47 12.39 31.14
C TYR A 172 5.57 13.64 31.31
N SER A 173 4.66 13.59 32.27
CA SER A 173 4.14 14.76 33.00
C SER A 173 3.94 14.38 34.46
#